data_c6c65a76a5ebf243aa85b22093a61cac
#
_entry.id   c6c65a76a5ebf243aa85b22093a61cac
#
_cell.length_a   1.000
_cell.length_b   1.000
_cell.length_c   1.000
_cell.angle_alpha   90.00
_cell.angle_beta   90.00
_cell.angle_gamma   90.00
#
_symmetry.space_group_name_H-M   'P 1'
#
loop_
_entity.id
_entity.type
_entity.pdbx_description
1 polymer ?
#
loop_
_entity_poly.entity_id
_entity_poly.type
_entity_poly.pdbx_seq_one_letter_code
_entity_poly.pdbx_strand_id
1 'polypeptide(L)'
;MAHFLVFPQGNDLLRLYGSYHFADKSHFDGPDRRAKLIGAFGKLNCLPYAAAITASTPVGPFNSFSNEDHWIDDPTCPGVVLIGDAAGHNDPIIGQGLSISLRDVRLVSEILRDAKTAASEPDFRPYVEERAERMRRLRITAQVATTLRVEFGSEARERRARAGKRVAAGQLGPMLASLVGPERLPAEAFFPETIEKLLAS
;
A
#
# COMPACT_ATOMS: atom_id res chain seq x y z
N MET A 1 -17.21 9.17 2.80
CA MET A 1 -17.28 7.81 2.19
C MET A 1 -16.03 7.04 2.54
N ALA A 2 -16.07 5.68 2.55
CA ALA A 2 -14.97 4.87 3.04
C ALA A 2 -14.69 3.67 2.12
N HIS A 3 -13.47 3.19 2.15
CA HIS A 3 -13.03 1.97 1.49
C HIS A 3 -12.94 0.85 2.54
N PHE A 4 -13.56 -0.29 2.28
CA PHE A 4 -13.66 -1.40 3.22
C PHE A 4 -12.95 -2.64 2.68
N LEU A 5 -12.21 -3.32 3.55
CA LEU A 5 -11.56 -4.58 3.24
C LEU A 5 -11.94 -5.63 4.29
N VAL A 6 -12.18 -6.85 3.83
CA VAL A 6 -12.46 -8.02 4.67
C VAL A 6 -11.47 -9.11 4.31
N PHE A 7 -10.68 -9.54 5.29
CA PHE A 7 -9.70 -10.61 5.12
C PHE A 7 -10.06 -11.81 5.98
N PRO A 8 -10.49 -12.93 5.38
CA PRO A 8 -10.61 -14.19 6.11
C PRO A 8 -9.26 -14.63 6.68
N GLN A 9 -9.23 -14.98 7.95
CA GLN A 9 -8.02 -15.43 8.65
C GLN A 9 -8.02 -16.94 8.95
N GLY A 10 -9.07 -17.65 8.55
CA GLY A 10 -9.32 -19.02 8.98
C GLY A 10 -9.94 -19.09 10.40
N ASN A 11 -10.40 -20.28 10.80
CA ASN A 11 -10.98 -20.55 12.14
C ASN A 11 -12.09 -19.56 12.52
N ASP A 12 -12.98 -19.24 11.58
CA ASP A 12 -14.09 -18.28 11.72
C ASP A 12 -13.66 -16.85 12.11
N LEU A 13 -12.40 -16.51 11.89
CA LEU A 13 -11.87 -15.18 12.14
C LEU A 13 -11.83 -14.33 10.86
N LEU A 14 -12.21 -13.07 11.02
CA LEU A 14 -12.11 -12.04 9.98
C LEU A 14 -11.31 -10.86 10.49
N ARG A 15 -10.48 -10.29 9.63
CA ARG A 15 -9.86 -8.98 9.86
C ARG A 15 -10.55 -7.94 9.00
N LEU A 16 -11.03 -6.88 9.64
CA LEU A 16 -11.77 -5.79 9.01
C LEU A 16 -10.91 -4.53 8.98
N TYR A 17 -10.89 -3.84 7.84
CA TYR A 17 -10.29 -2.52 7.70
C TYR A 17 -11.29 -1.55 7.09
N GLY A 18 -11.30 -0.33 7.60
CA GLY A 18 -12.02 0.80 7.01
C GLY A 18 -11.05 1.95 6.81
N SER A 19 -10.86 2.39 5.57
CA SER A 19 -10.11 3.60 5.24
C SER A 19 -11.09 4.69 4.82
N TYR A 20 -10.95 5.88 5.36
CA TYR A 20 -11.81 7.01 5.11
C TYR A 20 -10.99 8.30 5.02
N HIS A 21 -11.53 9.29 4.33
CA HIS A 21 -10.88 10.59 4.25
C HIS A 21 -10.82 11.24 5.62
N PHE A 22 -9.73 11.94 5.92
CA PHE A 22 -9.52 12.56 7.23
C PHE A 22 -10.67 13.49 7.66
N ALA A 23 -11.30 14.18 6.71
CA ALA A 23 -12.50 15.00 6.96
C ALA A 23 -13.69 14.19 7.51
N ASP A 24 -13.76 12.88 7.25
CA ASP A 24 -14.82 12.00 7.74
C ASP A 24 -14.47 11.33 9.08
N LYS A 25 -13.34 11.70 9.70
CA LYS A 25 -12.84 11.09 10.95
C LYS A 25 -13.88 11.09 12.06
N SER A 26 -14.66 12.15 12.21
CA SER A 26 -15.69 12.27 13.24
C SER A 26 -16.77 11.18 13.18
N HIS A 27 -16.99 10.57 11.99
CA HIS A 27 -17.94 9.47 11.83
C HIS A 27 -17.47 8.17 12.51
N PHE A 28 -16.15 8.00 12.66
CA PHE A 28 -15.53 6.77 13.18
C PHE A 28 -14.75 7.03 14.48
N ASP A 29 -14.93 8.17 15.12
CA ASP A 29 -14.26 8.54 16.36
C ASP A 29 -15.19 8.41 17.58
N GLY A 30 -14.60 8.53 18.77
CA GLY A 30 -15.32 8.47 20.05
C GLY A 30 -15.42 7.05 20.64
N PRO A 31 -16.15 6.90 21.76
CA PRO A 31 -16.24 5.65 22.51
C PRO A 31 -16.87 4.50 21.69
N ASP A 32 -17.80 4.83 20.78
CA ASP A 32 -18.53 3.86 19.97
C ASP A 32 -17.88 3.57 18.60
N ARG A 33 -16.62 4.01 18.40
CA ARG A 33 -15.94 3.91 17.10
C ARG A 33 -15.91 2.51 16.53
N ARG A 34 -15.79 1.46 17.38
CA ARG A 34 -15.84 0.06 16.97
C ARG A 34 -17.21 -0.33 16.41
N ALA A 35 -18.26 0.01 17.14
CA ALA A 35 -19.63 -0.27 16.71
C ALA A 35 -19.99 0.49 15.42
N LYS A 36 -19.53 1.73 15.30
CA LYS A 36 -19.70 2.54 14.08
C LYS A 36 -19.03 1.89 12.87
N LEU A 37 -17.79 1.36 13.01
CA LEU A 37 -17.10 0.67 11.93
C LEU A 37 -17.85 -0.62 11.54
N ILE A 38 -18.18 -1.48 12.50
CA ILE A 38 -18.93 -2.73 12.25
C ILE A 38 -20.27 -2.44 11.59
N GLY A 39 -21.02 -1.43 12.10
CA GLY A 39 -22.29 -1.01 11.54
C GLY A 39 -22.17 -0.46 10.11
N ALA A 40 -21.02 0.13 9.75
CA ALA A 40 -20.77 0.58 8.39
C ALA A 40 -20.65 -0.59 7.40
N PHE A 41 -20.04 -1.72 7.81
CA PHE A 41 -20.02 -2.95 7.01
C PHE A 41 -21.43 -3.49 6.74
N GLY A 42 -22.33 -3.40 7.73
CA GLY A 42 -23.73 -3.83 7.59
C GLY A 42 -24.54 -3.05 6.54
N LYS A 43 -24.09 -1.85 6.18
CA LYS A 43 -24.74 -1.01 5.15
C LYS A 43 -24.24 -1.29 3.73
N LEU A 44 -23.30 -2.20 3.56
CA LEU A 44 -22.73 -2.54 2.24
C LEU A 44 -23.56 -3.62 1.55
N ASN A 45 -24.55 -3.20 0.77
CA ASN A 45 -25.45 -4.10 0.04
C ASN A 45 -24.72 -5.02 -0.96
N CYS A 46 -23.49 -4.65 -1.37
CA CYS A 46 -22.66 -5.44 -2.27
C CYS A 46 -21.80 -6.49 -1.55
N LEU A 47 -21.76 -6.46 -0.21
CA LEU A 47 -20.93 -7.36 0.57
C LEU A 47 -21.72 -8.64 0.91
N PRO A 48 -21.31 -9.80 0.40
CA PRO A 48 -21.86 -11.07 0.87
C PRO A 48 -21.63 -11.21 2.37
N TYR A 49 -22.62 -11.74 3.08
CA TYR A 49 -22.50 -12.00 4.52
C TYR A 49 -22.36 -10.75 5.42
N ALA A 50 -22.74 -9.55 4.95
CA ALA A 50 -22.72 -8.33 5.77
C ALA A 50 -23.42 -8.53 7.13
N ALA A 51 -24.54 -9.26 7.17
CA ALA A 51 -25.26 -9.60 8.39
C ALA A 51 -24.40 -10.44 9.37
N ALA A 52 -23.64 -11.42 8.87
CA ALA A 52 -22.75 -12.23 9.70
C ALA A 52 -21.60 -11.39 10.28
N ILE A 53 -21.06 -10.45 9.49
CA ILE A 53 -20.03 -9.52 9.96
C ILE A 53 -20.58 -8.64 11.10
N THR A 54 -21.79 -8.10 10.96
CA THR A 54 -22.40 -7.26 11.99
C THR A 54 -22.78 -8.02 13.24
N ALA A 55 -23.07 -9.31 13.14
CA ALA A 55 -23.36 -10.20 14.27
C ALA A 55 -22.08 -10.78 14.92
N SER A 56 -20.90 -10.55 14.36
CA SER A 56 -19.65 -11.11 14.86
C SER A 56 -19.22 -10.47 16.20
N THR A 57 -18.51 -11.27 17.01
CA THR A 57 -17.93 -10.79 18.27
C THR A 57 -16.51 -10.28 18.04
N PRO A 58 -16.20 -9.02 18.38
CA PRO A 58 -14.84 -8.51 18.26
C PRO A 58 -13.89 -9.20 19.24
N VAL A 59 -12.80 -9.79 18.72
CA VAL A 59 -11.81 -10.56 19.54
C VAL A 59 -10.44 -9.90 19.61
N GLY A 60 -10.19 -8.81 18.88
CA GLY A 60 -8.90 -8.16 18.81
C GLY A 60 -8.93 -6.69 19.19
N PRO A 61 -7.78 -6.02 19.21
CA PRO A 61 -7.69 -4.59 19.43
C PRO A 61 -8.33 -3.83 18.26
N PHE A 62 -8.86 -2.65 18.56
CA PHE A 62 -9.32 -1.69 17.56
C PHE A 62 -8.34 -0.52 17.51
N ASN A 63 -7.55 -0.45 16.45
CA ASN A 63 -6.57 0.59 16.24
C ASN A 63 -6.96 1.49 15.06
N SER A 64 -6.58 2.75 15.15
CA SER A 64 -6.74 3.75 14.08
C SER A 64 -5.44 4.52 13.97
N PHE A 65 -4.96 4.73 12.76
CA PHE A 65 -3.74 5.45 12.46
C PHE A 65 -3.88 6.21 11.14
N SER A 66 -3.01 7.18 10.93
CA SER A 66 -2.90 7.92 9.68
C SER A 66 -2.16 7.09 8.63
N ASN A 67 -2.63 7.12 7.38
CA ASN A 67 -1.96 6.51 6.24
C ASN A 67 -1.10 7.56 5.53
N GLU A 68 -0.07 8.05 6.23
CA GLU A 68 0.89 9.00 5.66
C GLU A 68 2.14 8.27 5.21
N ASP A 69 2.68 8.67 4.06
CA ASP A 69 3.97 8.17 3.59
C ASP A 69 5.09 8.78 4.43
N HIS A 70 6.00 7.93 4.89
CA HIS A 70 7.22 8.34 5.58
C HIS A 70 8.41 7.61 4.99
N TRP A 71 9.52 8.31 4.77
CA TRP A 71 10.76 7.69 4.31
C TRP A 71 11.98 8.51 4.71
N ILE A 72 13.13 7.84 4.71
CA ILE A 72 14.44 8.42 4.91
C ILE A 72 15.18 8.28 3.60
N ASP A 73 15.76 9.37 3.09
CA ASP A 73 16.46 9.38 1.80
C ASP A 73 17.73 8.52 1.86
N ASP A 74 18.50 8.62 2.95
CA ASP A 74 19.63 7.73 3.24
C ASP A 74 19.35 6.94 4.53
N PRO A 75 18.95 5.65 4.43
CA PRO A 75 18.68 4.81 5.58
C PRO A 75 19.94 4.24 6.23
N THR A 76 21.10 4.86 6.06
CA THR A 76 22.38 4.37 6.59
C THR A 76 23.11 5.44 7.42
N CYS A 77 23.86 4.96 8.40
CA CYS A 77 24.88 5.76 9.11
C CYS A 77 25.94 4.81 9.67
N PRO A 78 27.09 5.30 10.16
CA PRO A 78 28.15 4.44 10.69
C PRO A 78 27.63 3.42 11.71
N GLY A 79 27.77 2.14 11.38
CA GLY A 79 27.34 1.01 12.22
C GLY A 79 25.84 0.67 12.16
N VAL A 80 25.02 1.39 11.38
CA VAL A 80 23.57 1.15 11.29
C VAL A 80 23.09 1.19 9.84
N VAL A 81 22.22 0.24 9.49
CA VAL A 81 21.41 0.26 8.26
C VAL A 81 19.96 -0.04 8.60
N LEU A 82 19.05 0.81 8.16
CA LEU A 82 17.62 0.63 8.35
C LEU A 82 17.02 -0.11 7.16
N ILE A 83 16.04 -0.98 7.43
CA ILE A 83 15.33 -1.78 6.42
C ILE A 83 13.81 -1.77 6.68
N GLY A 84 13.03 -2.12 5.65
CA GLY A 84 11.56 -2.19 5.76
C GLY A 84 10.95 -0.88 6.25
N ASP A 85 9.96 -0.97 7.11
CA ASP A 85 9.22 0.20 7.63
C ASP A 85 10.10 1.15 8.48
N ALA A 86 11.21 0.64 9.06
CA ALA A 86 12.16 1.50 9.77
C ALA A 86 12.89 2.47 8.83
N ALA A 87 13.09 2.10 7.57
CA ALA A 87 13.65 2.96 6.53
C ALA A 87 12.59 3.76 5.77
N GLY A 88 11.32 3.63 6.15
CA GLY A 88 10.19 4.32 5.57
C GLY A 88 9.14 3.39 4.96
N HIS A 89 7.91 3.82 5.03
CA HIS A 89 6.72 3.10 4.56
C HIS A 89 5.84 4.00 3.70
N ASN A 90 5.03 3.37 2.88
CA ASN A 90 4.01 4.02 2.05
C ASN A 90 2.62 3.47 2.37
N ASP A 91 1.58 4.11 1.80
CA ASP A 91 0.21 3.66 1.93
C ASP A 91 0.10 2.13 1.65
N PRO A 92 -0.46 1.35 2.59
CA PRO A 92 -0.58 -0.11 2.46
C PRO A 92 -1.55 -0.57 1.35
N ILE A 93 -2.19 0.34 0.62
CA ILE A 93 -3.20 0.04 -0.41
C ILE A 93 -2.71 -0.92 -1.50
N ILE A 94 -1.41 -0.96 -1.76
CA ILE A 94 -0.78 -1.88 -2.73
C ILE A 94 -0.28 -3.19 -2.10
N GLY A 95 -0.30 -3.32 -0.77
CA GLY A 95 0.05 -4.56 -0.06
C GLY A 95 1.51 -4.99 -0.18
N GLN A 96 2.47 -4.07 -0.32
CA GLN A 96 3.87 -4.38 -0.63
C GLN A 96 4.83 -4.39 0.58
N GLY A 97 4.39 -4.10 1.80
CA GLY A 97 5.27 -3.95 2.97
C GLY A 97 6.20 -5.16 3.20
N LEU A 98 5.66 -6.38 3.12
CA LEU A 98 6.48 -7.59 3.29
C LEU A 98 7.49 -7.76 2.14
N SER A 99 7.07 -7.52 0.90
CA SER A 99 7.96 -7.60 -0.28
C SER A 99 9.10 -6.59 -0.21
N ILE A 100 8.80 -5.37 0.26
CA ILE A 100 9.80 -4.31 0.50
C ILE A 100 10.83 -4.80 1.51
N SER A 101 10.36 -5.27 2.68
CA SER A 101 11.25 -5.73 3.76
C SER A 101 12.13 -6.90 3.34
N LEU A 102 11.56 -7.91 2.65
CA LEU A 102 12.32 -9.07 2.16
C LEU A 102 13.36 -8.68 1.11
N ARG A 103 13.05 -7.73 0.25
CA ARG A 103 14.01 -7.20 -0.72
C ARG A 103 15.15 -6.48 -0.04
N ASP A 104 14.83 -5.61 0.94
CA ASP A 104 15.82 -4.88 1.74
C ASP A 104 16.76 -5.86 2.47
N VAL A 105 16.18 -6.86 3.17
CA VAL A 105 16.97 -7.92 3.85
C VAL A 105 17.92 -8.62 2.88
N ARG A 106 17.44 -8.99 1.69
CA ARG A 106 18.29 -9.66 0.71
C ARG A 106 19.47 -8.80 0.30
N LEU A 107 19.24 -7.55 -0.11
CA LEU A 107 20.30 -6.65 -0.58
C LEU A 107 21.32 -6.36 0.52
N VAL A 108 20.86 -6.03 1.71
CA VAL A 108 21.74 -5.75 2.85
C VAL A 108 22.55 -6.99 3.24
N SER A 109 21.93 -8.17 3.25
CA SER A 109 22.62 -9.42 3.56
C SER A 109 23.68 -9.79 2.51
N GLU A 110 23.41 -9.53 1.23
CA GLU A 110 24.39 -9.72 0.13
C GLU A 110 25.59 -8.80 0.33
N ILE A 111 25.38 -7.51 0.57
CA ILE A 111 26.45 -6.52 0.83
C ILE A 111 27.32 -6.93 2.03
N LEU A 112 26.69 -7.28 3.16
CA LEU A 112 27.42 -7.70 4.36
C LEU A 112 28.24 -8.97 4.15
N ARG A 113 27.70 -9.95 3.42
CA ARG A 113 28.41 -11.20 3.12
C ARG A 113 29.61 -10.94 2.23
N ASP A 114 29.46 -10.09 1.20
CA ASP A 114 30.51 -9.78 0.25
C ASP A 114 31.62 -8.98 0.92
N ALA A 115 31.29 -8.00 1.76
CA ALA A 115 32.24 -7.26 2.58
C ALA A 115 33.03 -8.17 3.53
N LYS A 116 32.36 -9.10 4.22
CA LYS A 116 33.01 -10.10 5.07
C LYS A 116 33.98 -10.98 4.28
N THR A 117 33.59 -11.42 3.10
CA THR A 117 34.43 -12.26 2.22
C THR A 117 35.68 -11.50 1.73
N ALA A 118 35.52 -10.22 1.40
CA ALA A 118 36.59 -9.33 0.97
C ALA A 118 37.44 -8.74 2.14
N ALA A 119 37.07 -9.02 3.39
CA ALA A 119 37.64 -8.41 4.58
C ALA A 119 37.66 -6.86 4.51
N SER A 120 36.58 -6.27 4.01
CA SER A 120 36.41 -4.84 3.80
C SER A 120 35.22 -4.29 4.57
N GLU A 121 35.12 -2.97 4.72
CA GLU A 121 33.92 -2.30 5.22
C GLU A 121 32.78 -2.43 4.20
N PRO A 122 31.52 -2.65 4.64
CA PRO A 122 30.37 -2.75 3.75
C PRO A 122 30.04 -1.39 3.13
N ASP A 123 29.86 -1.37 1.82
CA ASP A 123 29.36 -0.20 1.08
C ASP A 123 27.87 -0.34 0.79
N PHE A 124 27.05 0.42 1.49
CA PHE A 124 25.59 0.37 1.34
C PHE A 124 25.02 1.29 0.24
N ARG A 125 25.84 2.05 -0.50
CA ARG A 125 25.37 2.94 -1.58
C ARG A 125 24.49 2.20 -2.60
N PRO A 126 24.84 0.99 -3.06
CA PRO A 126 23.97 0.25 -4.00
C PRO A 126 22.58 -0.06 -3.43
N TYR A 127 22.48 -0.31 -2.12
CA TYR A 127 21.20 -0.50 -1.44
C TYR A 127 20.40 0.81 -1.39
N VAL A 128 21.04 1.91 -1.02
CA VAL A 128 20.40 3.24 -0.92
C VAL A 128 19.81 3.66 -2.27
N GLU A 129 20.60 3.55 -3.34
CA GLU A 129 20.20 3.93 -4.70
C GLU A 129 19.06 3.06 -5.23
N GLU A 130 19.18 1.73 -5.12
CA GLU A 130 18.14 0.80 -5.54
C GLU A 130 16.84 1.02 -4.77
N ARG A 131 16.94 1.18 -3.45
CA ARG A 131 15.77 1.39 -2.60
C ARG A 131 15.08 2.71 -2.91
N ALA A 132 15.82 3.79 -3.11
CA ALA A 132 15.28 5.10 -3.44
C ALA A 132 14.41 5.03 -4.71
N GLU A 133 14.92 4.42 -5.79
CA GLU A 133 14.19 4.30 -7.06
C GLU A 133 13.00 3.32 -6.93
N ARG A 134 13.18 2.19 -6.28
CA ARG A 134 12.11 1.21 -6.05
C ARG A 134 10.96 1.83 -5.24
N MET A 135 11.27 2.53 -4.17
CA MET A 135 10.27 3.20 -3.33
C MET A 135 9.59 4.36 -4.06
N ARG A 136 10.30 5.11 -4.89
CA ARG A 136 9.71 6.12 -5.76
C ARG A 136 8.63 5.49 -6.66
N ARG A 137 8.94 4.39 -7.33
CA ARG A 137 8.00 3.69 -8.21
C ARG A 137 6.80 3.11 -7.44
N LEU A 138 7.03 2.53 -6.28
CA LEU A 138 5.95 1.97 -5.45
C LEU A 138 5.03 3.07 -4.90
N ARG A 139 5.55 4.25 -4.53
CA ARG A 139 4.72 5.40 -4.14
C ARG A 139 3.83 5.88 -5.27
N ILE A 140 4.37 6.00 -6.48
CA ILE A 140 3.55 6.33 -7.67
C ILE A 140 2.45 5.29 -7.85
N THR A 141 2.77 4.01 -7.73
CA THR A 141 1.80 2.92 -7.82
C THR A 141 0.72 3.04 -6.75
N ALA A 142 1.10 3.34 -5.51
CA ALA A 142 0.17 3.54 -4.40
C ALA A 142 -0.74 4.75 -4.63
N GLN A 143 -0.21 5.88 -5.09
CA GLN A 143 -0.99 7.07 -5.42
C GLN A 143 -2.04 6.80 -6.51
N VAL A 144 -1.65 6.11 -7.59
CA VAL A 144 -2.59 5.70 -8.64
C VAL A 144 -3.65 4.75 -8.09
N ALA A 145 -3.26 3.79 -7.25
CA ALA A 145 -4.20 2.86 -6.62
C ALA A 145 -5.18 3.59 -5.69
N THR A 146 -4.73 4.55 -4.90
CA THR A 146 -5.55 5.37 -4.02
C THR A 146 -6.55 6.20 -4.84
N THR A 147 -6.09 6.90 -5.88
CA THR A 147 -6.96 7.66 -6.79
C THR A 147 -8.05 6.79 -7.41
N LEU A 148 -7.71 5.57 -7.82
CA LEU A 148 -8.67 4.66 -8.45
C LEU A 148 -9.60 3.95 -7.45
N ARG A 149 -9.20 3.73 -6.21
CA ARG A 149 -9.96 2.90 -5.25
C ARG A 149 -10.66 3.70 -4.16
N VAL A 150 -10.07 4.80 -3.71
CA VAL A 150 -10.49 5.52 -2.49
C VAL A 150 -11.17 6.86 -2.79
N GLU A 151 -11.03 7.39 -3.99
CA GLU A 151 -11.83 8.55 -4.40
C GLU A 151 -13.26 8.13 -4.76
N PHE A 152 -14.23 9.00 -4.45
CA PHE A 152 -15.66 8.71 -4.59
C PHE A 152 -16.37 9.86 -5.33
N GLY A 153 -17.55 9.54 -5.87
CA GLY A 153 -18.36 10.47 -6.66
C GLY A 153 -18.52 9.97 -8.10
N SER A 154 -19.25 10.75 -8.91
CA SER A 154 -19.51 10.42 -10.32
C SER A 154 -18.22 10.39 -11.15
N GLU A 155 -17.40 11.44 -11.04
CA GLU A 155 -16.13 11.55 -11.75
C GLU A 155 -15.16 10.41 -11.44
N ALA A 156 -15.02 10.06 -10.14
CA ALA A 156 -14.18 8.94 -9.72
C ALA A 156 -14.70 7.60 -10.26
N ARG A 157 -16.02 7.43 -10.36
CA ARG A 157 -16.64 6.23 -10.96
C ARG A 157 -16.31 6.13 -12.44
N GLU A 158 -16.45 7.22 -13.17
CA GLU A 158 -16.15 7.29 -14.60
C GLU A 158 -14.66 7.06 -14.85
N ARG A 159 -13.78 7.69 -14.06
CA ARG A 159 -12.33 7.46 -14.09
C ARG A 159 -12.00 5.97 -13.92
N ARG A 160 -12.58 5.31 -12.92
CA ARG A 160 -12.40 3.86 -12.71
C ARG A 160 -12.87 3.04 -13.91
N ALA A 161 -14.00 3.37 -14.50
CA ALA A 161 -14.52 2.66 -15.66
C ALA A 161 -13.59 2.79 -16.87
N ARG A 162 -13.05 3.99 -17.11
CA ARG A 162 -12.07 4.24 -18.18
C ARG A 162 -10.74 3.53 -17.91
N ALA A 163 -10.19 3.69 -16.71
CA ALA A 163 -8.96 3.01 -16.32
C ALA A 163 -9.10 1.48 -16.43
N GLY A 164 -10.25 0.92 -16.03
CA GLY A 164 -10.54 -0.50 -16.18
C GLY A 164 -10.53 -0.98 -17.63
N LYS A 165 -11.07 -0.20 -18.56
CA LYS A 165 -11.01 -0.51 -20.01
C LYS A 165 -9.56 -0.49 -20.53
N ARG A 166 -8.75 0.48 -20.12
CA ARG A 166 -7.32 0.57 -20.49
C ARG A 166 -6.51 -0.59 -19.94
N VAL A 167 -6.75 -0.94 -18.68
CA VAL A 167 -6.13 -2.11 -18.04
C VAL A 167 -6.50 -3.39 -18.79
N ALA A 168 -7.77 -3.58 -19.16
CA ALA A 168 -8.22 -4.72 -19.94
C ALA A 168 -7.59 -4.77 -21.35
N ALA A 169 -7.25 -3.62 -21.91
CA ALA A 169 -6.51 -3.50 -23.18
C ALA A 169 -4.97 -3.66 -23.03
N GLY A 170 -4.48 -4.09 -21.85
CA GLY A 170 -3.05 -4.28 -21.60
C GLY A 170 -2.28 -3.01 -21.26
N GLN A 171 -2.95 -1.88 -21.08
CA GLN A 171 -2.35 -0.59 -20.71
C GLN A 171 -2.29 -0.44 -19.18
N LEU A 172 -1.53 -1.30 -18.53
CA LEU A 172 -1.53 -1.42 -17.07
C LEU A 172 -0.77 -0.29 -16.36
N GLY A 173 0.15 0.38 -17.09
CA GLY A 173 0.97 1.45 -16.49
C GLY A 173 1.65 1.00 -15.18
N PRO A 174 1.76 1.91 -14.20
CA PRO A 174 2.43 1.60 -12.94
C PRO A 174 1.67 0.59 -12.07
N MET A 175 0.38 0.32 -12.33
CA MET A 175 -0.42 -0.62 -11.54
C MET A 175 0.15 -2.04 -11.53
N LEU A 176 0.87 -2.42 -12.58
CA LEU A 176 1.49 -3.74 -12.68
C LEU A 176 2.66 -3.92 -11.70
N ALA A 177 3.25 -2.82 -11.23
CA ALA A 177 4.40 -2.87 -10.32
C ALA A 177 4.13 -3.65 -9.02
N SER A 178 2.90 -3.59 -8.51
CA SER A 178 2.50 -4.35 -7.32
C SER A 178 2.36 -5.87 -7.54
N LEU A 179 2.34 -6.31 -8.79
CA LEU A 179 2.20 -7.73 -9.15
C LEU A 179 3.53 -8.36 -9.57
N VAL A 180 4.32 -7.65 -10.36
CA VAL A 180 5.54 -8.22 -10.95
C VAL A 180 6.84 -7.67 -10.37
N GLY A 181 6.75 -6.62 -9.54
CA GLY A 181 7.89 -5.86 -9.04
C GLY A 181 8.16 -4.60 -9.90
N PRO A 182 8.41 -3.45 -9.26
CA PRO A 182 8.60 -2.19 -9.96
C PRO A 182 9.85 -2.18 -10.85
N GLU A 183 10.87 -2.94 -10.49
CA GLU A 183 12.12 -3.08 -11.24
C GLU A 183 11.96 -3.79 -12.59
N ARG A 184 10.87 -4.55 -12.77
CA ARG A 184 10.56 -5.27 -14.02
C ARG A 184 9.80 -4.44 -15.03
N LEU A 185 9.39 -3.24 -14.66
CA LEU A 185 8.70 -2.34 -15.55
C LEU A 185 9.66 -1.31 -16.14
N PRO A 186 9.45 -0.91 -17.40
CA PRO A 186 10.23 0.17 -18.00
C PRO A 186 9.98 1.48 -17.27
N ALA A 187 10.95 2.39 -17.29
CA ALA A 187 10.87 3.67 -16.59
C ALA A 187 9.66 4.51 -17.01
N GLU A 188 9.29 4.41 -18.29
CA GLU A 188 8.18 5.14 -18.92
C GLU A 188 6.82 4.80 -18.29
N ALA A 189 6.69 3.61 -17.67
CA ALA A 189 5.48 3.25 -16.93
C ALA A 189 5.19 4.19 -15.75
N PHE A 190 6.22 4.88 -15.24
CA PHE A 190 6.14 5.79 -14.10
C PHE A 190 6.27 7.27 -14.47
N PHE A 191 6.25 7.60 -15.76
CA PHE A 191 6.28 8.98 -16.20
C PHE A 191 4.93 9.67 -15.99
N PRO A 192 4.91 10.97 -15.69
CA PRO A 192 3.68 11.74 -15.51
C PRO A 192 2.69 11.54 -16.66
N GLU A 193 3.15 11.57 -17.90
CA GLU A 193 2.31 11.44 -19.08
C GLU A 193 1.61 10.07 -19.17
N THR A 194 2.27 9.00 -18.70
CA THR A 194 1.69 7.66 -18.65
C THR A 194 0.61 7.58 -17.57
N ILE A 195 0.88 8.20 -16.41
CA ILE A 195 -0.06 8.26 -15.29
C ILE A 195 -1.27 9.11 -15.68
N GLU A 196 -1.06 10.27 -16.24
CA GLU A 196 -2.12 11.15 -16.73
C GLU A 196 -3.00 10.44 -17.76
N LYS A 197 -2.42 9.76 -18.75
CA LYS A 197 -3.18 8.96 -19.71
C LYS A 197 -4.01 7.86 -19.04
N LEU A 198 -3.48 7.20 -18.00
CA LEU A 198 -4.23 6.17 -17.27
C LEU A 198 -5.42 6.77 -16.51
N LEU A 199 -5.23 7.93 -15.91
CA LEU A 199 -6.20 8.61 -15.05
C LEU A 199 -7.09 9.62 -15.80
N ALA A 200 -6.75 10.02 -17.02
CA ALA A 200 -7.42 11.09 -17.78
C ALA A 200 -8.92 10.84 -17.96
N SER A 201 -9.58 11.97 -17.98
CA SER A 201 -11.03 12.11 -18.21
C SER A 201 -11.46 11.70 -19.61
#